data_a27ea5c9950d54f17bc7710d7b574b1b
#
_entry.id   a27ea5c9950d54f17bc7710d7b574b1b
#
_cell.length_a   1.000
_cell.length_b   1.000
_cell.length_c   1.000
_cell.angle_alpha   90.00
_cell.angle_beta   90.00
_cell.angle_gamma   90.00
#
_symmetry.space_group_name_H-M   'P 1'
#
loop_
_entity.id
_entity.type
_entity.pdbx_description
1 polymer ?
#
loop_
_entity_poly.entity_id
_entity_poly.type
_entity_poly.pdbx_seq_one_letter_code
_entity_poly.pdbx_strand_id
1 'polypeptide(L)'
;GDLDAAWFWEPNLDKAVKRGGNIFMTSGIMEKRGYPTWDVGVVMKKFAKQYPEYVEKFVKAECAGIDFWINNPAETAKIIAKELSLDLEDATRMMKGTEMVPCKKQLTSQYMGTSNDIGGFADTLVKTSKFLVSQKRLPKQLKRKDYEKFLDPSYLEKVVD
;
A
#
# COMPACT_ATOMS: atom_id res chain seq x y z
N GLY A 1 -28.21 12.83 9.32
CA GLY A 1 -26.80 12.94 9.08
C GLY A 1 -26.47 13.79 7.87
N ASP A 2 -25.30 14.36 7.88
CA ASP A 2 -24.86 15.27 6.80
C ASP A 2 -24.29 14.50 5.59
N LEU A 3 -24.08 13.18 5.73
CA LEU A 3 -23.56 12.31 4.68
C LEU A 3 -24.33 10.99 4.64
N ASP A 4 -24.72 10.57 3.44
CA ASP A 4 -25.35 9.27 3.19
C ASP A 4 -24.30 8.15 3.02
N ALA A 5 -23.12 8.47 2.49
CA ALA A 5 -22.00 7.56 2.34
C ALA A 5 -20.67 8.31 2.37
N ALA A 6 -19.61 7.61 2.78
CA ALA A 6 -18.25 8.14 2.78
C ALA A 6 -17.22 7.04 2.55
N TRP A 7 -16.04 7.42 2.09
CA TRP A 7 -14.89 6.53 1.95
C TRP A 7 -13.85 6.90 2.99
N PHE A 8 -13.58 5.96 3.89
CA PHE A 8 -12.62 6.14 4.97
C PHE A 8 -11.59 5.00 4.98
N TRP A 9 -10.44 5.29 5.56
CA TRP A 9 -9.46 4.30 6.02
C TRP A 9 -9.37 4.33 7.55
N GLU A 10 -8.70 3.36 8.13
CA GLU A 10 -8.53 3.29 9.57
C GLU A 10 -7.70 4.46 10.13
N PRO A 11 -7.98 4.97 11.31
CA PRO A 11 -9.00 4.51 12.28
C PRO A 11 -10.41 5.14 12.09
N ASN A 12 -10.62 5.96 11.05
CA ASN A 12 -11.89 6.66 10.85
C ASN A 12 -13.01 5.72 10.39
N LEU A 13 -12.69 4.67 9.64
CA LEU A 13 -13.64 3.65 9.24
C LEU A 13 -14.24 2.98 10.47
N ASP A 14 -13.41 2.54 11.43
CA ASP A 14 -13.86 1.94 12.67
C ASP A 14 -14.76 2.86 13.49
N LYS A 15 -14.39 4.14 13.60
CA LYS A 15 -15.23 5.14 14.29
C LYS A 15 -16.60 5.31 13.63
N ALA A 16 -16.67 5.23 12.30
CA ALA A 16 -17.95 5.32 11.58
C ALA A 16 -18.80 4.06 11.83
N VAL A 17 -18.20 2.88 11.82
CA VAL A 17 -18.89 1.61 12.11
C VAL A 17 -19.43 1.59 13.54
N LYS A 18 -18.64 2.02 14.53
CA LYS A 18 -19.09 2.15 15.94
C LYS A 18 -20.26 3.11 16.12
N ARG A 19 -20.45 4.05 15.20
CA ARG A 19 -21.59 4.98 15.19
C ARG A 19 -22.78 4.50 14.36
N GLY A 20 -22.80 3.21 13.98
CA GLY A 20 -23.89 2.59 13.23
C GLY A 20 -23.72 2.59 11.71
N GLY A 21 -22.56 2.98 11.20
CA GLY A 21 -22.23 2.86 9.78
C GLY A 21 -22.08 1.41 9.34
N ASN A 22 -22.50 1.12 8.10
CA ASN A 22 -22.35 -0.20 7.48
C ASN A 22 -21.25 -0.18 6.42
N ILE A 23 -20.37 -1.17 6.43
CA ILE A 23 -19.35 -1.32 5.41
C ILE A 23 -20.01 -1.85 4.14
N PHE A 24 -20.04 -1.02 3.11
CA PHE A 24 -20.58 -1.33 1.79
C PHE A 24 -19.52 -1.93 0.87
N MET A 25 -18.28 -1.44 0.92
CA MET A 25 -17.18 -1.83 0.04
C MET A 25 -15.86 -1.76 0.79
N THR A 26 -14.94 -2.67 0.49
CA THR A 26 -13.56 -2.64 1.01
C THR A 26 -12.55 -2.71 -0.12
N SER A 27 -11.30 -2.32 0.14
CA SER A 27 -10.19 -2.48 -0.81
C SER A 27 -10.01 -3.94 -1.23
N GLY A 28 -10.14 -4.90 -0.32
CA GLY A 28 -10.07 -6.32 -0.66
C GLY A 28 -11.20 -6.81 -1.58
N ILE A 29 -12.41 -6.25 -1.47
CA ILE A 29 -13.50 -6.54 -2.43
C ILE A 29 -13.15 -5.96 -3.81
N MET A 30 -12.59 -4.74 -3.85
CA MET A 30 -12.19 -4.09 -5.10
C MET A 30 -11.03 -4.81 -5.77
N GLU A 31 -10.05 -5.28 -5.01
CA GLU A 31 -8.94 -6.08 -5.52
C GLU A 31 -9.42 -7.34 -6.23
N LYS A 32 -10.33 -8.12 -5.61
CA LYS A 32 -10.96 -9.30 -6.23
C LYS A 32 -11.70 -8.99 -7.52
N ARG A 33 -12.14 -7.75 -7.72
CA ARG A 33 -12.75 -7.25 -8.95
C ARG A 33 -11.75 -6.70 -9.96
N GLY A 34 -10.44 -6.79 -9.69
CA GLY A 34 -9.36 -6.30 -10.55
C GLY A 34 -9.02 -4.83 -10.40
N TYR A 35 -9.41 -4.22 -9.29
CA TYR A 35 -9.12 -2.83 -8.92
C TYR A 35 -8.38 -2.75 -7.58
N PRO A 36 -7.15 -3.26 -7.49
CA PRO A 36 -6.37 -3.19 -6.26
C PRO A 36 -6.03 -1.75 -5.90
N THR A 37 -5.99 -1.48 -4.60
CA THR A 37 -5.44 -0.24 -4.02
C THR A 37 -4.24 -0.60 -3.18
N TRP A 38 -3.10 0.02 -3.45
CA TRP A 38 -1.85 -0.26 -2.76
C TRP A 38 -1.28 1.01 -2.14
N ASP A 39 -0.78 0.89 -0.93
CA ASP A 39 0.08 1.88 -0.32
C ASP A 39 1.52 1.57 -0.71
N VAL A 40 2.28 2.62 -1.02
CA VAL A 40 3.65 2.48 -1.53
C VAL A 40 4.58 3.50 -0.90
N GLY A 41 5.82 3.10 -0.67
CA GLY A 41 6.90 4.02 -0.36
C GLY A 41 7.34 4.79 -1.59
N VAL A 42 7.53 6.10 -1.47
CA VAL A 42 8.05 6.94 -2.54
C VAL A 42 9.29 7.69 -2.10
N VAL A 43 10.24 7.85 -2.99
CA VAL A 43 11.47 8.60 -2.75
C VAL A 43 11.76 9.53 -3.92
N MET A 44 12.29 10.71 -3.63
CA MET A 44 12.73 11.65 -4.68
C MET A 44 13.94 11.06 -5.41
N LYS A 45 13.91 11.03 -6.75
CA LYS A 45 15.02 10.53 -7.57
C LYS A 45 16.36 11.18 -7.23
N LYS A 46 16.37 12.47 -6.94
CA LYS A 46 17.58 13.19 -6.53
C LYS A 46 18.14 12.61 -5.22
N PHE A 47 17.29 12.35 -4.23
CA PHE A 47 17.69 11.78 -2.95
C PHE A 47 18.21 10.35 -3.13
N ALA A 48 17.47 9.51 -3.86
CA ALA A 48 17.87 8.14 -4.13
C ALA A 48 19.22 8.04 -4.86
N LYS A 49 19.49 8.96 -5.81
CA LYS A 49 20.79 9.04 -6.49
C LYS A 49 21.91 9.50 -5.57
N GLN A 50 21.64 10.43 -4.65
CA GLN A 50 22.66 11.02 -3.77
C GLN A 50 22.94 10.12 -2.56
N TYR A 51 21.94 9.39 -2.07
CA TYR A 51 22.00 8.61 -0.84
C TYR A 51 21.37 7.21 -1.03
N PRO A 52 21.86 6.39 -1.97
CA PRO A 52 21.25 5.09 -2.26
C PRO A 52 21.26 4.14 -1.04
N GLU A 53 22.30 4.23 -0.20
CA GLU A 53 22.43 3.43 1.01
C GLU A 53 21.36 3.72 2.07
N TYR A 54 20.84 4.94 2.11
CA TYR A 54 19.72 5.27 3.01
C TYR A 54 18.40 4.70 2.50
N VAL A 55 18.19 4.68 1.18
CA VAL A 55 17.01 4.07 0.58
C VAL A 55 17.03 2.56 0.81
N GLU A 56 18.18 1.92 0.64
CA GLU A 56 18.35 0.48 0.91
C GLU A 56 18.06 0.15 2.39
N LYS A 57 18.63 0.93 3.33
CA LYS A 57 18.34 0.77 4.76
C LYS A 57 16.87 0.97 5.09
N PHE A 58 16.21 1.94 4.46
CA PHE A 58 14.78 2.17 4.62
C PHE A 58 13.97 0.96 4.14
N VAL A 59 14.23 0.48 2.91
CA VAL A 59 13.54 -0.71 2.36
C VAL A 59 13.79 -1.94 3.25
N LYS A 60 15.01 -2.12 3.76
CA LYS A 60 15.33 -3.20 4.70
C LYS A 60 14.51 -3.10 6.00
N ALA A 61 14.36 -1.90 6.54
CA ALA A 61 13.56 -1.67 7.75
C ALA A 61 12.06 -1.94 7.49
N GLU A 62 11.54 -1.49 6.35
CA GLU A 62 10.17 -1.78 5.93
C GLU A 62 9.93 -3.29 5.80
N CYS A 63 10.83 -4.03 5.15
CA CYS A 63 10.72 -5.48 5.03
C CYS A 63 10.74 -6.18 6.40
N ALA A 64 11.62 -5.75 7.30
CA ALA A 64 11.66 -6.27 8.67
C ALA A 64 10.35 -5.96 9.43
N GLY A 65 9.77 -4.78 9.24
CA GLY A 65 8.49 -4.39 9.81
C GLY A 65 7.33 -5.23 9.28
N ILE A 66 7.29 -5.50 7.98
CA ILE A 66 6.30 -6.38 7.35
C ILE A 66 6.41 -7.81 7.90
N ASP A 67 7.61 -8.36 7.97
CA ASP A 67 7.86 -9.70 8.52
C ASP A 67 7.47 -9.77 9.99
N PHE A 68 7.79 -8.73 10.78
CA PHE A 68 7.38 -8.65 12.17
C PHE A 68 5.86 -8.64 12.31
N TRP A 69 5.16 -7.84 11.52
CA TRP A 69 3.71 -7.77 11.49
C TRP A 69 3.08 -9.15 11.22
N ILE A 70 3.58 -9.85 10.21
CA ILE A 70 3.04 -11.15 9.79
C ILE A 70 3.29 -12.23 10.84
N ASN A 71 4.51 -12.26 11.40
CA ASN A 71 4.94 -13.33 12.29
C ASN A 71 4.57 -13.08 13.77
N ASN A 72 4.32 -11.83 14.17
CA ASN A 72 4.05 -11.43 15.54
C ASN A 72 2.77 -10.56 15.66
N PRO A 73 1.60 -11.02 15.17
CA PRO A 73 0.41 -10.18 15.07
C PRO A 73 -0.08 -9.65 16.43
N ALA A 74 0.05 -10.42 17.49
CA ALA A 74 -0.37 -9.99 18.82
C ALA A 74 0.51 -8.88 19.40
N GLU A 75 1.82 -8.94 19.16
CA GLU A 75 2.76 -7.90 19.59
C GLU A 75 2.63 -6.65 18.73
N THR A 76 2.46 -6.83 17.42
CA THR A 76 2.17 -5.74 16.50
C THR A 76 0.91 -4.98 16.91
N ALA A 77 -0.17 -5.68 17.29
CA ALA A 77 -1.40 -5.05 17.76
C ALA A 77 -1.16 -4.19 19.01
N LYS A 78 -0.33 -4.64 19.95
CA LYS A 78 0.03 -3.83 21.14
C LYS A 78 0.81 -2.58 20.78
N ILE A 79 1.76 -2.69 19.84
CA ILE A 79 2.54 -1.55 19.36
C ILE A 79 1.62 -0.53 18.70
N ILE A 80 0.74 -0.97 17.79
CA ILE A 80 -0.21 -0.11 17.09
C ILE A 80 -1.18 0.56 18.07
N ALA A 81 -1.72 -0.21 19.01
CA ALA A 81 -2.63 0.31 20.03
C ALA A 81 -1.97 1.45 20.83
N LYS A 82 -0.72 1.25 21.25
CA LYS A 82 0.06 2.26 21.96
C LYS A 82 0.33 3.51 21.11
N GLU A 83 0.85 3.32 19.89
CA GLU A 83 1.27 4.44 19.02
C GLU A 83 0.08 5.28 18.53
N LEU A 84 -1.06 4.64 18.28
CA LEU A 84 -2.27 5.32 17.79
C LEU A 84 -3.26 5.67 18.92
N SER A 85 -2.91 5.40 20.19
CA SER A 85 -3.79 5.61 21.36
C SER A 85 -5.17 4.94 21.17
N LEU A 86 -5.14 3.66 20.78
CA LEU A 86 -6.32 2.82 20.55
C LEU A 86 -6.41 1.73 21.62
N ASP A 87 -7.61 1.17 21.78
CA ASP A 87 -7.77 -0.08 22.51
C ASP A 87 -7.17 -1.25 21.73
N LEU A 88 -6.64 -2.25 22.43
CA LEU A 88 -5.99 -3.41 21.83
C LEU A 88 -6.94 -4.21 20.92
N GLU A 89 -8.23 -4.27 21.29
CA GLU A 89 -9.25 -4.92 20.47
C GLU A 89 -9.44 -4.20 19.13
N ASP A 90 -9.49 -2.86 19.16
CA ASP A 90 -9.61 -2.02 17.97
C ASP A 90 -8.41 -2.19 17.05
N ALA A 91 -7.20 -2.10 17.58
CA ALA A 91 -5.96 -2.32 16.82
C ALA A 91 -5.94 -3.71 16.17
N THR A 92 -6.33 -4.75 16.91
CA THR A 92 -6.40 -6.13 16.40
C THR A 92 -7.42 -6.26 15.27
N ARG A 93 -8.57 -5.61 15.38
CA ARG A 93 -9.62 -5.63 14.34
C ARG A 93 -9.16 -4.90 13.08
N MET A 94 -8.55 -3.73 13.21
CA MET A 94 -8.02 -2.94 12.09
C MET A 94 -6.94 -3.70 11.33
N MET A 95 -6.03 -4.37 12.03
CA MET A 95 -5.00 -5.21 11.42
C MET A 95 -5.58 -6.31 10.52
N LYS A 96 -6.72 -6.91 10.89
CA LYS A 96 -7.39 -7.93 10.07
C LYS A 96 -7.89 -7.41 8.72
N GLY A 97 -8.14 -6.10 8.62
CA GLY A 97 -8.54 -5.42 7.39
C GLY A 97 -7.36 -4.98 6.50
N THR A 98 -6.13 -5.13 6.97
CA THR A 98 -4.92 -4.67 6.29
C THR A 98 -4.08 -5.86 5.85
N GLU A 99 -3.90 -6.03 4.54
CA GLU A 99 -3.01 -7.06 4.01
C GLU A 99 -1.59 -6.51 3.87
N MET A 100 -0.63 -7.13 4.54
CA MET A 100 0.80 -6.88 4.36
C MET A 100 1.36 -7.87 3.35
N VAL A 101 1.95 -7.36 2.28
CA VAL A 101 2.56 -8.20 1.24
C VAL A 101 4.03 -8.44 1.57
N PRO A 102 4.47 -9.70 1.83
CA PRO A 102 5.87 -10.00 2.09
C PRO A 102 6.79 -9.45 1.00
N CYS A 103 7.94 -8.92 1.38
CA CYS A 103 8.86 -8.28 0.44
C CYS A 103 9.24 -9.18 -0.74
N LYS A 104 9.50 -10.46 -0.49
CA LYS A 104 9.76 -11.43 -1.57
C LYS A 104 8.58 -11.57 -2.53
N LYS A 105 7.35 -11.53 -2.03
CA LYS A 105 6.13 -11.61 -2.87
C LYS A 105 5.96 -10.33 -3.72
N GLN A 106 6.42 -9.18 -3.22
CA GLN A 106 6.36 -7.93 -3.98
C GLN A 106 7.19 -7.96 -5.26
N LEU A 107 8.24 -8.81 -5.34
CA LEU A 107 9.05 -9.01 -6.54
C LEU A 107 8.40 -9.91 -7.60
N THR A 108 7.19 -10.40 -7.36
CA THR A 108 6.46 -11.19 -8.38
C THR A 108 5.79 -10.29 -9.41
N SER A 109 5.45 -10.89 -10.56
CA SER A 109 4.76 -10.20 -11.67
C SER A 109 3.39 -9.62 -11.29
N GLN A 110 2.78 -10.10 -10.21
CA GLN A 110 1.51 -9.57 -9.70
C GLN A 110 1.68 -8.17 -9.11
N TYR A 111 2.83 -7.88 -8.48
CA TYR A 111 3.09 -6.64 -7.75
C TYR A 111 4.12 -5.76 -8.48
N MET A 112 5.24 -5.46 -7.81
CA MET A 112 6.28 -4.59 -8.34
C MET A 112 7.04 -5.24 -9.49
N GLY A 113 7.24 -6.56 -9.43
CA GLY A 113 8.12 -7.28 -10.36
C GLY A 113 9.58 -7.06 -10.04
N THR A 114 10.44 -7.31 -11.03
CA THR A 114 11.89 -7.16 -10.95
C THR A 114 12.39 -6.01 -11.82
N SER A 115 13.66 -5.64 -11.67
CA SER A 115 14.32 -4.63 -12.52
C SER A 115 14.33 -5.02 -14.01
N ASN A 116 14.27 -6.33 -14.31
CA ASN A 116 14.23 -6.83 -15.69
C ASN A 116 12.81 -7.00 -16.23
N ASP A 117 11.80 -7.11 -15.33
CA ASP A 117 10.40 -7.34 -15.71
C ASP A 117 9.48 -6.69 -14.67
N ILE A 118 9.11 -5.44 -14.93
CA ILE A 118 8.21 -4.67 -14.06
C ILE A 118 6.82 -5.30 -14.04
N GLY A 119 6.32 -5.54 -12.84
CA GLY A 119 5.06 -6.25 -12.60
C GLY A 119 3.79 -5.44 -12.83
N GLY A 120 2.66 -6.04 -12.43
CA GLY A 120 1.30 -5.55 -12.64
C GLY A 120 0.96 -4.24 -11.92
N PHE A 121 1.82 -3.78 -11.01
CA PHE A 121 1.64 -2.45 -10.41
C PHE A 121 1.64 -1.34 -11.48
N ALA A 122 2.48 -1.46 -12.53
CA ALA A 122 2.46 -0.52 -13.65
C ALA A 122 1.10 -0.50 -14.37
N ASP A 123 0.44 -1.65 -14.52
CA ASP A 123 -0.89 -1.74 -15.13
C ASP A 123 -1.96 -1.11 -14.24
N THR A 124 -1.83 -1.25 -12.94
CA THR A 124 -2.71 -0.57 -11.97
C THR A 124 -2.59 0.94 -12.09
N LEU A 125 -1.38 1.50 -12.23
CA LEU A 125 -1.17 2.93 -12.48
C LEU A 125 -1.80 3.39 -13.80
N VAL A 126 -1.72 2.58 -14.87
CA VAL A 126 -2.40 2.86 -16.14
C VAL A 126 -3.92 2.93 -15.96
N LYS A 127 -4.52 1.92 -15.29
CA LYS A 127 -5.97 1.89 -15.03
C LYS A 127 -6.42 3.08 -14.18
N THR A 128 -5.70 3.36 -13.10
CA THR A 128 -5.99 4.49 -12.22
C THR A 128 -5.90 5.83 -12.95
N SER A 129 -4.85 6.02 -13.75
CA SER A 129 -4.71 7.27 -14.51
C SER A 129 -5.78 7.45 -15.57
N LYS A 130 -6.20 6.35 -16.24
CA LYS A 130 -7.33 6.39 -17.18
C LYS A 130 -8.60 6.89 -16.50
N PHE A 131 -8.89 6.38 -15.31
CA PHE A 131 -10.02 6.84 -14.50
C PHE A 131 -9.87 8.32 -14.13
N LEU A 132 -8.71 8.74 -13.62
CA LEU A 132 -8.48 10.13 -13.22
C LEU A 132 -8.56 11.11 -14.40
N VAL A 133 -8.15 10.70 -15.61
CA VAL A 133 -8.34 11.48 -16.84
C VAL A 133 -9.82 11.62 -17.17
N SER A 134 -10.60 10.53 -17.07
CA SER A 134 -12.07 10.60 -17.32
C SER A 134 -12.78 11.53 -16.33
N GLN A 135 -12.25 11.65 -15.10
CA GLN A 135 -12.72 12.59 -14.08
C GLN A 135 -12.11 14.00 -14.18
N LYS A 136 -11.36 14.31 -15.26
CA LYS A 136 -10.65 15.58 -15.46
C LYS A 136 -9.68 15.94 -14.32
N ARG A 137 -9.20 14.94 -13.56
CA ARG A 137 -8.23 15.11 -12.47
C ARG A 137 -6.78 15.06 -12.97
N LEU A 138 -6.55 14.44 -14.13
CA LEU A 138 -5.26 14.44 -14.83
C LEU A 138 -5.45 14.95 -16.26
N PRO A 139 -4.46 15.67 -16.81
CA PRO A 139 -4.56 16.25 -18.15
C PRO A 139 -4.46 15.19 -19.25
N LYS A 140 -3.71 14.11 -19.02
CA LYS A 140 -3.52 13.02 -19.99
C LYS A 140 -3.15 11.72 -19.30
N GLN A 141 -3.46 10.61 -19.96
CA GLN A 141 -2.97 9.28 -19.59
C GLN A 141 -1.57 9.06 -20.17
N LEU A 142 -0.69 8.46 -19.36
CA LEU A 142 0.62 7.99 -19.80
C LEU A 142 0.53 6.52 -20.25
N LYS A 143 1.52 6.07 -21.03
CA LYS A 143 1.67 4.67 -21.41
C LYS A 143 2.30 3.88 -20.27
N ARG A 144 2.13 2.55 -20.25
CA ARG A 144 2.74 1.65 -19.25
C ARG A 144 4.24 1.92 -19.07
N LYS A 145 5.01 2.00 -20.19
CA LYS A 145 6.45 2.33 -20.18
C LYS A 145 6.83 3.63 -19.47
N ASP A 146 5.92 4.58 -19.40
CA ASP A 146 6.19 5.85 -18.71
C ASP A 146 6.02 5.68 -17.21
N TYR A 147 5.09 4.83 -16.77
CA TYR A 147 4.93 4.48 -15.35
C TYR A 147 6.06 3.60 -14.85
N GLU A 148 6.56 2.65 -15.65
CA GLU A 148 7.71 1.80 -15.31
C GLU A 148 8.94 2.61 -14.90
N LYS A 149 9.15 3.79 -15.48
CA LYS A 149 10.26 4.70 -15.13
C LYS A 149 10.19 5.26 -13.69
N PHE A 150 9.04 5.14 -13.04
CA PHE A 150 8.83 5.56 -11.65
C PHE A 150 8.91 4.39 -10.66
N LEU A 151 9.01 3.17 -11.15
CA LEU A 151 9.10 1.96 -10.35
C LEU A 151 10.55 1.50 -10.30
N ASP A 152 11.06 1.32 -9.10
CA ASP A 152 12.45 0.88 -8.90
C ASP A 152 12.51 -0.29 -7.92
N PRO A 153 12.37 -1.53 -8.40
CA PRO A 153 12.47 -2.71 -7.56
C PRO A 153 13.90 -3.05 -7.14
N SER A 154 14.93 -2.40 -7.69
CA SER A 154 16.32 -2.75 -7.44
C SER A 154 16.75 -2.70 -5.97
N TYR A 155 16.17 -1.79 -5.20
CA TYR A 155 16.41 -1.73 -3.75
C TYR A 155 15.78 -2.92 -3.01
N LEU A 156 14.61 -3.34 -3.46
CA LEU A 156 13.92 -4.49 -2.88
C LEU A 156 14.65 -5.79 -3.23
N GLU A 157 15.13 -5.94 -4.48
CA GLU A 157 15.96 -7.08 -4.93
C GLU A 157 17.18 -7.26 -4.03
N LYS A 158 17.91 -6.18 -3.72
CA LYS A 158 19.10 -6.21 -2.85
C LYS A 158 18.81 -6.61 -1.39
N VAL A 159 17.61 -6.38 -0.94
CA VAL A 159 17.23 -6.62 0.47
C VAL A 159 16.67 -8.03 0.66
N VAL A 160 16.11 -8.62 -0.39
CA VAL A 160 15.41 -9.92 -0.34
C VAL A 160 16.35 -11.10 -0.71
N ASP A 161 17.48 -10.80 -1.39
CA ASP A 161 18.56 -11.79 -1.65
C ASP A 161 19.26 -12.16 -0.34
#